data_8c73fac7adfcd5c89f943a3572dd8938
#
_entry.id   8c73fac7adfcd5c89f943a3572dd8938
#
_cell.length_a   1.000
_cell.length_b   1.000
_cell.length_c   1.000
_cell.angle_alpha   90.00
_cell.angle_beta   90.00
_cell.angle_gamma   90.00
#
_symmetry.space_group_name_H-M   'P 1'
#
loop_
_entity.id
_entity.type
_entity.pdbx_description
1 polymer ?
#
loop_
_entity_poly.entity_id
_entity_poly.type
_entity_poly.pdbx_seq_one_letter_code
_entity_poly.pdbx_strand_id
1 'polypeptide(L)'
;MADHPMTERLDDLQKRKEAALHAGPERAVQRQHDKGKMLARERIDYFLDPGSFHELDMLARHRAHESGIVERPYTDGVITGWGTVEGRKVFVYSQDFTVFGGALGEVFAEKIHKVMDLALSVGAPMIGLNDGAGARIQEGVVSLDGYGGIFWRNVQSSGVIPQ
;
A
#
# COMPACT_ATOMS: atom_id res chain seq x y z
N MET A 1 -28.68 -1.39 -17.79
CA MET A 1 -27.33 -0.89 -17.60
C MET A 1 -27.04 0.05 -18.75
N ALA A 2 -26.88 1.33 -18.50
CA ALA A 2 -26.52 2.28 -19.55
C ALA A 2 -25.14 1.91 -20.08
N ASP A 3 -25.04 1.78 -21.39
CA ASP A 3 -23.79 1.45 -22.08
C ASP A 3 -22.93 2.73 -22.14
N HIS A 4 -22.10 2.92 -21.09
CA HIS A 4 -21.21 4.07 -21.07
C HIS A 4 -20.17 3.94 -22.18
N PRO A 5 -19.97 4.99 -22.99
CA PRO A 5 -18.92 5.00 -24.00
C PRO A 5 -17.56 4.65 -23.40
N MET A 6 -16.68 4.02 -24.16
CA MET A 6 -15.35 3.62 -23.69
C MET A 6 -14.54 4.82 -23.17
N THR A 7 -14.69 5.98 -23.77
CA THR A 7 -14.07 7.24 -23.35
C THR A 7 -14.46 7.63 -21.93
N GLU A 8 -15.74 7.56 -21.57
CA GLU A 8 -16.19 7.86 -20.20
C GLU A 8 -15.63 6.89 -19.16
N ARG A 9 -15.49 5.61 -19.54
CA ARG A 9 -14.87 4.60 -18.66
C ARG A 9 -13.38 4.85 -18.44
N LEU A 10 -12.67 5.29 -19.47
CA LEU A 10 -11.26 5.66 -19.39
C LEU A 10 -11.08 6.93 -18.53
N ASP A 11 -11.95 7.91 -18.71
CA ASP A 11 -11.94 9.14 -17.90
C ASP A 11 -12.24 8.84 -16.42
N ASP A 12 -13.20 7.95 -16.12
CA ASP A 12 -13.50 7.51 -14.77
C ASP A 12 -12.29 6.77 -14.14
N LEU A 13 -11.65 5.88 -14.91
CA LEU A 13 -10.44 5.19 -14.46
C LEU A 13 -9.31 6.20 -14.13
N GLN A 14 -9.12 7.20 -14.98
CA GLN A 14 -8.08 8.21 -14.77
C GLN A 14 -8.37 9.05 -13.50
N LYS A 15 -9.62 9.44 -13.27
CA LYS A 15 -10.04 10.12 -12.04
C LYS A 15 -9.78 9.29 -10.79
N ARG A 16 -10.05 7.97 -10.86
CA ARG A 16 -9.78 7.05 -9.73
C ARG A 16 -8.28 6.90 -9.46
N LYS A 17 -7.47 6.81 -10.50
CA LYS A 17 -6.00 6.78 -10.36
C LYS A 17 -5.48 8.05 -9.73
N GLU A 18 -5.95 9.21 -10.19
CA GLU A 18 -5.58 10.51 -9.60
C GLU A 18 -5.97 10.59 -8.12
N ALA A 19 -7.20 10.19 -7.78
CA ALA A 19 -7.64 10.11 -6.38
C ALA A 19 -6.82 9.13 -5.53
N ALA A 20 -6.26 8.08 -6.12
CA ALA A 20 -5.37 7.13 -5.43
C ALA A 20 -3.95 7.68 -5.22
N LEU A 21 -3.48 8.54 -6.13
CA LEU A 21 -2.19 9.25 -5.96
C LEU A 21 -2.24 10.24 -4.79
N HIS A 22 -3.41 10.81 -4.51
CA HIS A 22 -3.67 11.81 -3.46
C HIS A 22 -4.66 11.30 -2.40
N ALA A 23 -4.50 10.03 -1.96
CA ALA A 23 -5.45 9.38 -1.05
C ALA A 23 -5.50 10.02 0.35
N GLY A 24 -4.41 10.61 0.82
CA GLY A 24 -4.33 11.28 2.11
C GLY A 24 -4.90 12.71 2.06
N PRO A 25 -5.63 13.16 3.12
CA PRO A 25 -6.10 14.54 3.20
C PRO A 25 -4.92 15.53 3.22
N GLU A 26 -5.06 16.67 2.54
CA GLU A 26 -4.02 17.71 2.42
C GLU A 26 -3.42 18.13 3.78
N ARG A 27 -4.28 18.29 4.80
CA ARG A 27 -3.84 18.60 6.18
C ARG A 27 -2.92 17.50 6.77
N ALA A 28 -3.14 16.23 6.44
CA ALA A 28 -2.30 15.13 6.91
C ALA A 28 -0.96 15.10 6.16
N VAL A 29 -0.99 15.37 4.86
CA VAL A 29 0.19 15.52 4.00
C VAL A 29 1.08 16.65 4.53
N GLN A 30 0.52 17.85 4.73
CA GLN A 30 1.28 18.99 5.27
C GLN A 30 1.89 18.67 6.63
N ARG A 31 1.13 18.04 7.54
CA ARG A 31 1.62 17.65 8.88
C ARG A 31 2.78 16.65 8.80
N GLN A 32 2.82 15.78 7.79
CA GLN A 32 3.91 14.85 7.58
C GLN A 32 5.19 15.59 7.16
N HIS A 33 5.07 16.52 6.20
CA HIS A 33 6.18 17.35 5.75
C HIS A 33 6.69 18.31 6.84
N ASP A 34 5.80 18.92 7.65
CA ASP A 34 6.17 19.77 8.79
C ASP A 34 7.05 19.04 9.83
N LYS A 35 6.90 17.71 9.90
CA LYS A 35 7.76 16.85 10.75
C LYS A 35 9.06 16.42 10.08
N GLY A 36 9.35 16.90 8.87
CA GLY A 36 10.51 16.51 8.08
C GLY A 36 10.43 15.07 7.53
N LYS A 37 9.22 14.49 7.44
CA LYS A 37 9.01 13.14 6.93
C LYS A 37 8.55 13.16 5.49
N MET A 38 9.04 12.21 4.70
CA MET A 38 8.54 11.93 3.36
C MET A 38 7.19 11.21 3.42
N LEU A 39 6.34 11.44 2.41
CA LEU A 39 5.15 10.64 2.15
C LEU A 39 5.53 9.21 1.69
N ALA A 40 4.55 8.30 1.73
CA ALA A 40 4.78 6.91 1.32
C ALA A 40 5.30 6.79 -0.13
N ARG A 41 4.74 7.58 -1.06
CA ARG A 41 5.17 7.60 -2.47
C ARG A 41 6.54 8.23 -2.64
N GLU A 42 6.79 9.36 -1.98
CA GLU A 42 8.09 10.03 -2.00
C GLU A 42 9.22 9.10 -1.53
N ARG A 43 8.97 8.27 -0.51
CA ARG A 43 9.93 7.26 -0.04
C ARG A 43 10.22 6.19 -1.08
N ILE A 44 9.20 5.74 -1.82
CA ILE A 44 9.35 4.77 -2.91
C ILE A 44 10.16 5.40 -4.06
N ASP A 45 9.81 6.62 -4.47
CA ASP A 45 10.50 7.34 -5.55
C ASP A 45 11.96 7.65 -5.20
N TYR A 46 12.24 7.92 -3.92
CA TYR A 46 13.61 8.12 -3.44
C TYR A 46 14.43 6.83 -3.39
N PHE A 47 13.79 5.70 -3.10
CA PHE A 47 14.45 4.41 -2.90
C PHE A 47 14.72 3.66 -4.19
N LEU A 48 13.79 3.69 -5.15
CA LEU A 48 13.88 2.94 -6.40
C LEU A 48 14.56 3.75 -7.52
N ASP A 49 15.04 3.04 -8.52
CA ASP A 49 15.54 3.66 -9.75
C ASP A 49 14.42 4.49 -10.40
N PRO A 50 14.72 5.70 -10.92
CA PRO A 50 13.72 6.58 -11.50
C PRO A 50 12.85 5.90 -12.57
N GLY A 51 11.52 5.97 -12.40
CA GLY A 51 10.55 5.42 -13.35
C GLY A 51 10.42 3.90 -13.36
N SER A 52 11.08 3.18 -12.44
CA SER A 52 11.03 1.72 -12.39
C SER A 52 9.85 1.17 -11.58
N PHE A 53 9.12 2.01 -10.84
CA PHE A 53 8.05 1.55 -9.95
C PHE A 53 6.80 1.10 -10.70
N HIS A 54 6.36 -0.11 -10.40
CA HIS A 54 5.10 -0.69 -10.86
C HIS A 54 4.19 -0.95 -9.66
N GLU A 55 3.20 -0.10 -9.45
CA GLU A 55 2.27 -0.21 -8.33
C GLU A 55 1.27 -1.34 -8.54
N LEU A 56 0.99 -2.08 -7.48
CA LEU A 56 -0.02 -3.13 -7.41
C LEU A 56 -1.18 -2.69 -6.51
N ASP A 57 -2.40 -3.03 -6.92
CA ASP A 57 -3.64 -2.81 -6.15
C ASP A 57 -3.87 -1.34 -5.71
N MET A 58 -3.46 -0.37 -6.55
CA MET A 58 -3.62 1.06 -6.31
C MET A 58 -5.07 1.45 -5.94
N LEU A 59 -6.07 0.81 -6.54
CA LEU A 59 -7.48 1.13 -6.37
C LEU A 59 -8.17 0.32 -5.25
N ALA A 60 -7.43 -0.51 -4.51
CA ALA A 60 -7.97 -1.28 -3.40
C ALA A 60 -8.44 -0.35 -2.27
N ARG A 61 -9.52 -0.77 -1.59
CA ARG A 61 -10.14 -0.05 -0.47
C ARG A 61 -10.58 -1.05 0.60
N HIS A 62 -10.60 -0.65 1.87
CA HIS A 62 -11.12 -1.52 2.95
C HIS A 62 -12.56 -2.00 2.69
N ARG A 63 -12.90 -3.12 3.28
CA ARG A 63 -14.24 -3.76 3.22
C ARG A 63 -15.04 -3.63 4.52
N ALA A 64 -14.53 -2.86 5.46
CA ALA A 64 -15.10 -2.71 6.79
C ALA A 64 -16.38 -1.84 6.76
N HIS A 65 -17.51 -2.43 6.36
CA HIS A 65 -18.78 -1.73 6.25
C HIS A 65 -19.50 -1.54 7.60
N GLU A 66 -19.22 -2.41 8.58
CA GLU A 66 -19.89 -2.42 9.88
C GLU A 66 -19.09 -1.73 11.00
N SER A 67 -17.85 -1.32 10.71
CA SER A 67 -16.90 -0.79 11.70
C SER A 67 -17.06 0.69 12.05
N GLY A 68 -18.04 1.39 11.45
CA GLY A 68 -18.22 2.82 11.60
C GLY A 68 -17.21 3.67 10.79
N ILE A 69 -16.34 3.05 10.00
CA ILE A 69 -15.45 3.77 9.07
C ILE A 69 -16.25 4.14 7.83
N VAL A 70 -16.59 5.42 7.69
CA VAL A 70 -17.38 5.94 6.56
C VAL A 70 -16.50 6.19 5.32
N GLU A 71 -15.33 6.78 5.54
CA GLU A 71 -14.39 7.12 4.46
C GLU A 71 -13.72 5.87 3.91
N ARG A 72 -13.65 5.77 2.59
CA ARG A 72 -13.03 4.65 1.88
C ARG A 72 -11.97 5.16 0.90
N PRO A 73 -10.84 5.69 1.39
CA PRO A 73 -9.76 6.16 0.53
C PRO A 73 -9.18 4.99 -0.28
N TYR A 74 -8.67 5.31 -1.47
CA TYR A 74 -7.91 4.35 -2.27
C TYR A 74 -6.60 4.00 -1.55
N THR A 75 -5.93 2.95 -2.00
CA THR A 75 -4.69 2.38 -1.45
C THR A 75 -4.83 1.73 -0.08
N ASP A 76 -5.90 2.03 0.66
CA ASP A 76 -6.14 1.58 2.04
C ASP A 76 -5.00 1.89 3.02
N GLY A 77 -4.15 2.89 2.72
CA GLY A 77 -3.06 3.34 3.58
C GLY A 77 -1.72 2.61 3.38
N VAL A 78 -1.58 1.82 2.31
CA VAL A 78 -0.30 1.21 1.93
C VAL A 78 -0.09 1.21 0.41
N ILE A 79 1.08 1.62 -0.02
CA ILE A 79 1.52 1.53 -1.41
C ILE A 79 2.34 0.26 -1.56
N THR A 80 2.00 -0.58 -2.52
CA THR A 80 2.66 -1.87 -2.76
C THR A 80 3.03 -2.03 -4.22
N GLY A 81 4.14 -2.69 -4.49
CA GLY A 81 4.58 -2.91 -5.86
C GLY A 81 5.98 -3.48 -5.96
N TRP A 82 6.58 -3.28 -7.11
CA TRP A 82 7.96 -3.67 -7.38
C TRP A 82 8.64 -2.63 -8.28
N GLY A 83 9.95 -2.60 -8.22
CA GLY A 83 10.80 -1.75 -9.06
C GLY A 83 12.22 -2.30 -9.08
N THR A 84 13.18 -1.42 -9.40
CA THR A 84 14.59 -1.78 -9.37
C THR A 84 15.38 -0.86 -8.46
N VAL A 85 16.49 -1.36 -7.93
CA VAL A 85 17.55 -0.63 -7.26
C VAL A 85 18.86 -1.02 -7.93
N GLU A 86 19.55 -0.08 -8.56
CA GLU A 86 20.73 -0.35 -9.38
C GLU A 86 20.49 -1.45 -10.43
N GLY A 87 19.30 -1.42 -11.06
CA GLY A 87 18.86 -2.39 -12.06
C GLY A 87 18.42 -3.75 -11.53
N ARG A 88 18.47 -3.99 -10.21
CA ARG A 88 18.07 -5.25 -9.57
C ARG A 88 16.62 -5.16 -9.08
N LYS A 89 15.81 -6.14 -9.44
CA LYS A 89 14.41 -6.21 -9.03
C LYS A 89 14.28 -6.34 -7.51
N VAL A 90 13.43 -5.50 -6.92
CA VAL A 90 13.00 -5.55 -5.53
C VAL A 90 11.49 -5.39 -5.44
N PHE A 91 10.89 -6.00 -4.44
CA PHE A 91 9.50 -5.74 -4.07
C PHE A 91 9.47 -4.81 -2.87
N VAL A 92 8.46 -3.94 -2.83
CA VAL A 92 8.36 -2.90 -1.81
C VAL A 92 6.92 -2.69 -1.36
N TYR A 93 6.75 -2.45 -0.07
CA TYR A 93 5.58 -1.77 0.45
C TYR A 93 5.98 -0.53 1.25
N SER A 94 5.15 0.50 1.21
CA SER A 94 5.33 1.73 1.98
C SER A 94 4.02 2.11 2.66
N GLN A 95 4.04 2.16 4.00
CA GLN A 95 2.88 2.55 4.80
C GLN A 95 2.65 4.06 4.69
N ASP A 96 1.40 4.45 4.43
CA ASP A 96 1.00 5.85 4.28
C ASP A 96 0.34 6.36 5.56
N PHE A 97 1.11 7.07 6.38
CA PHE A 97 0.61 7.65 7.63
C PHE A 97 -0.49 8.69 7.41
N THR A 98 -0.62 9.25 6.21
CA THR A 98 -1.66 10.24 5.90
C THR A 98 -3.05 9.62 5.73
N VAL A 99 -3.11 8.29 5.54
CA VAL A 99 -4.35 7.50 5.42
C VAL A 99 -4.49 6.61 6.65
N PHE A 100 -5.48 6.89 7.50
CA PHE A 100 -5.75 6.16 8.76
C PHE A 100 -4.52 5.98 9.68
N GLY A 101 -3.56 6.93 9.64
CA GLY A 101 -2.32 6.81 10.39
C GLY A 101 -1.44 5.62 9.97
N GLY A 102 -1.59 5.12 8.74
CA GLY A 102 -0.87 3.92 8.28
C GLY A 102 -1.27 2.66 9.06
N ALA A 103 -2.44 2.65 9.72
CA ALA A 103 -2.89 1.52 10.51
C ALA A 103 -3.31 0.34 9.61
N LEU A 104 -2.80 -0.84 9.92
CA LEU A 104 -3.02 -2.06 9.15
C LEU A 104 -4.45 -2.58 9.35
N GLY A 105 -5.23 -2.60 8.28
CA GLY A 105 -6.52 -3.28 8.17
C GLY A 105 -6.45 -4.53 7.31
N GLU A 106 -7.60 -5.16 7.05
CA GLU A 106 -7.69 -6.39 6.26
C GLU A 106 -7.08 -6.22 4.86
N VAL A 107 -7.60 -5.26 4.06
CA VAL A 107 -7.15 -5.04 2.68
C VAL A 107 -5.72 -4.53 2.62
N PHE A 108 -5.33 -3.70 3.58
CA PHE A 108 -3.95 -3.27 3.76
C PHE A 108 -3.01 -4.48 3.90
N ALA A 109 -3.36 -5.44 4.78
CA ALA A 109 -2.58 -6.66 4.98
C ALA A 109 -2.55 -7.54 3.72
N GLU A 110 -3.69 -7.76 3.06
CA GLU A 110 -3.77 -8.54 1.82
C GLU A 110 -2.84 -7.99 0.72
N LYS A 111 -2.73 -6.67 0.59
CA LYS A 111 -1.80 -6.05 -0.35
C LYS A 111 -0.35 -6.38 -0.01
N ILE A 112 0.03 -6.33 1.28
CA ILE A 112 1.37 -6.73 1.73
C ILE A 112 1.60 -8.23 1.51
N HIS A 113 0.64 -9.07 1.88
CA HIS A 113 0.72 -10.52 1.67
C HIS A 113 1.01 -10.85 0.20
N LYS A 114 0.25 -10.23 -0.72
CA LYS A 114 0.41 -10.43 -2.16
C LYS A 114 1.82 -10.06 -2.64
N VAL A 115 2.33 -8.90 -2.24
CA VAL A 115 3.66 -8.46 -2.69
C VAL A 115 4.78 -9.30 -2.08
N MET A 116 4.62 -9.81 -0.83
CA MET A 116 5.54 -10.75 -0.21
C MET A 116 5.54 -12.11 -0.92
N ASP A 117 4.37 -12.64 -1.25
CA ASP A 117 4.23 -13.90 -2.00
C ASP A 117 4.88 -13.80 -3.39
N LEU A 118 4.70 -12.66 -4.08
CA LEU A 118 5.36 -12.40 -5.36
C LEU A 118 6.88 -12.33 -5.22
N ALA A 119 7.39 -11.61 -4.20
CA ALA A 119 8.81 -11.51 -3.93
C ALA A 119 9.45 -12.89 -3.72
N LEU A 120 8.82 -13.72 -2.88
CA LEU A 120 9.27 -15.08 -2.59
C LEU A 120 9.22 -15.96 -3.85
N SER A 121 8.16 -15.86 -4.65
CA SER A 121 7.97 -16.69 -5.86
C SER A 121 9.03 -16.44 -6.93
N VAL A 122 9.58 -15.23 -7.01
CA VAL A 122 10.62 -14.87 -7.99
C VAL A 122 12.02 -14.78 -7.40
N GLY A 123 12.17 -15.00 -6.09
CA GLY A 123 13.47 -14.95 -5.41
C GLY A 123 14.07 -13.54 -5.30
N ALA A 124 13.21 -12.49 -5.24
CA ALA A 124 13.66 -11.11 -5.14
C ALA A 124 13.56 -10.57 -3.70
N PRO A 125 14.39 -9.58 -3.31
CA PRO A 125 14.29 -8.93 -2.00
C PRO A 125 12.92 -8.29 -1.74
N MET A 126 12.47 -8.34 -0.48
CA MET A 126 11.27 -7.68 0.01
C MET A 126 11.62 -6.54 0.97
N ILE A 127 11.21 -5.32 0.65
CA ILE A 127 11.54 -4.12 1.42
C ILE A 127 10.27 -3.51 2.01
N GLY A 128 10.24 -3.33 3.34
CA GLY A 128 9.16 -2.67 4.05
C GLY A 128 9.57 -1.27 4.52
N LEU A 129 8.88 -0.22 4.04
CA LEU A 129 9.04 1.16 4.49
C LEU A 129 7.92 1.48 5.48
N ASN A 130 8.19 1.18 6.77
CA ASN A 130 7.18 1.24 7.82
C ASN A 130 7.01 2.66 8.37
N ASP A 131 5.76 3.13 8.43
CA ASP A 131 5.33 4.35 9.12
C ASP A 131 3.84 4.21 9.45
N GLY A 132 3.52 3.52 10.53
CA GLY A 132 2.14 3.17 10.87
C GLY A 132 1.86 3.14 12.36
N ALA A 133 0.58 3.31 12.72
CA ALA A 133 0.08 3.32 14.10
C ALA A 133 -0.25 1.92 14.65
N GLY A 134 0.13 0.85 13.95
CA GLY A 134 -0.18 -0.52 14.36
C GLY A 134 -1.46 -1.07 13.72
N ALA A 135 -2.19 -1.96 14.42
CA ALA A 135 -3.43 -2.54 13.91
C ALA A 135 -4.58 -1.51 13.88
N ARG A 136 -5.39 -1.54 12.82
CA ARG A 136 -6.60 -0.73 12.69
C ARG A 136 -7.69 -1.33 13.58
N ILE A 137 -7.78 -0.84 14.82
CA ILE A 137 -8.67 -1.39 15.87
C ILE A 137 -10.15 -1.39 15.49
N GLN A 138 -10.58 -0.49 14.60
CA GLN A 138 -11.95 -0.42 14.08
C GLN A 138 -12.34 -1.67 13.27
N GLU A 139 -11.37 -2.41 12.73
CA GLU A 139 -11.58 -3.67 12.03
C GLU A 139 -11.44 -4.90 12.96
N GLY A 140 -11.14 -4.67 14.24
CA GLY A 140 -11.11 -5.72 15.25
C GLY A 140 -10.03 -6.80 14.99
N VAL A 141 -10.40 -8.06 15.22
CA VAL A 141 -9.48 -9.20 15.13
C VAL A 141 -8.92 -9.43 13.72
N VAL A 142 -9.63 -9.00 12.67
CA VAL A 142 -9.18 -9.17 11.28
C VAL A 142 -7.89 -8.41 11.01
N SER A 143 -7.72 -7.23 11.64
CA SER A 143 -6.47 -6.47 11.53
C SER A 143 -5.29 -7.18 12.22
N LEU A 144 -5.54 -7.92 13.30
CA LEU A 144 -4.51 -8.72 13.98
C LEU A 144 -4.15 -9.97 13.17
N ASP A 145 -5.13 -10.63 12.56
CA ASP A 145 -4.93 -11.74 11.63
C ASP A 145 -4.04 -11.31 10.45
N GLY A 146 -4.25 -10.08 9.93
CA GLY A 146 -3.40 -9.48 8.92
C GLY A 146 -1.92 -9.44 9.30
N TYR A 147 -1.59 -9.07 10.54
CA TYR A 147 -0.21 -9.15 11.06
C TYR A 147 0.28 -10.60 11.15
N GLY A 148 -0.57 -11.53 11.61
CA GLY A 148 -0.25 -12.95 11.64
C GLY A 148 0.17 -13.47 10.27
N GLY A 149 -0.55 -13.08 9.23
CA GLY A 149 -0.24 -13.41 7.83
C GLY A 149 1.09 -12.82 7.34
N ILE A 150 1.49 -11.61 7.78
CA ILE A 150 2.79 -11.02 7.49
C ILE A 150 3.90 -11.80 8.20
N PHE A 151 3.75 -12.08 9.50
CA PHE A 151 4.75 -12.83 10.27
C PHE A 151 4.98 -14.23 9.71
N TRP A 152 3.91 -14.92 9.31
CA TRP A 152 4.04 -16.21 8.66
C TRP A 152 4.89 -16.12 7.39
N ARG A 153 4.67 -15.11 6.54
CA ARG A 153 5.44 -14.89 5.31
C ARG A 153 6.89 -14.52 5.59
N ASN A 154 7.15 -13.73 6.63
CA ASN A 154 8.51 -13.43 7.08
C ASN A 154 9.27 -14.73 7.44
N VAL A 155 8.60 -15.64 8.15
CA VAL A 155 9.19 -16.95 8.49
C VAL A 155 9.49 -17.78 7.24
N GLN A 156 8.54 -17.85 6.29
CA GLN A 156 8.72 -18.58 5.03
C GLN A 156 9.85 -17.99 4.16
N SER A 157 10.03 -16.69 4.20
CA SER A 157 11.03 -15.97 3.42
C SER A 157 12.41 -15.95 4.07
N SER A 158 12.50 -16.21 5.38
CA SER A 158 13.74 -16.18 6.15
C SER A 158 14.75 -17.19 5.64
N GLY A 159 15.94 -16.72 5.27
CA GLY A 159 16.99 -17.55 4.66
C GLY A 159 16.76 -17.90 3.18
N VAL A 160 15.66 -17.45 2.57
CA VAL A 160 15.33 -17.67 1.15
C VAL A 160 15.53 -16.40 0.33
N ILE A 161 14.96 -15.28 0.77
CA ILE A 161 15.15 -13.97 0.18
C ILE A 161 15.55 -12.94 1.25
N PRO A 162 16.26 -11.85 0.89
CA PRO A 162 16.48 -10.72 1.79
C PRO A 162 15.17 -10.02 2.18
N GLN A 163 15.05 -9.64 3.46
CA GLN A 163 13.93 -8.88 3.98
C GLN A 163 14.44 -7.69 4.81
#